data_97f75cc742c45be75c576e1fafc5f2f8
#
_entry.id   97f75cc742c45be75c576e1fafc5f2f8
#
_cell.length_a   1.000
_cell.length_b   1.000
_cell.length_c   1.000
_cell.angle_alpha   90.00
_cell.angle_beta   90.00
_cell.angle_gamma   90.00
#
_symmetry.space_group_name_H-M   'P 1'
#
loop_
_entity.id
_entity.type
_entity.pdbx_description
1 polymer ?
#
loop_
_entity_poly.entity_id
_entity_poly.type
_entity_poly.pdbx_seq_one_letter_code
_entity_poly.pdbx_strand_id
1 'polypeptide(L)'
;MLKLLWLACLPAAYVNTVFTQTVAYASTEFGITEQGQGFAAAIVRWGVIIAIPLASYADKVGRRRVIIGLAWIAPLIISLGALSPSFTFLVATQTIGRPLGIALTVFVLVFATEEMGTNTRAWALSILAVGSGVGAGSAVGAIPLAGISDSSWRLVYLIGIAWLAVAYVLTRSLPETKRFLALHEEQTHHTDVETHIHRDRLWLQIAVAVLTNVFVATASIFQSRYLKDVRGYSALEISMFITLTTIPATVGLVVGGRLADKVGRKAVAIATVPTGTLLFASSFALQGFAMWLIAIVGGVLLGISYPAMAVFRSELFPTAHRNMASILIMVASLIGGSVGLIVAGYLLDNGMSYGRVMLTFALGPVIVAALVAAKYPETAHRELEDINPEDAHLQGS
;
A
#
# COMPACT_ATOMS: atom_id res chain seq x y z
N MET A 1 -4.29 25.09 1.43
CA MET A 1 -3.87 24.01 0.51
C MET A 1 -3.67 22.67 1.25
N LEU A 2 -2.64 22.52 2.08
CA LEU A 2 -2.30 21.25 2.74
C LEU A 2 -3.46 20.60 3.49
N LYS A 3 -4.31 21.38 4.17
CA LYS A 3 -5.53 20.87 4.85
C LYS A 3 -6.51 20.21 3.89
N LEU A 4 -6.69 20.73 2.68
CA LEU A 4 -7.57 20.16 1.66
C LEU A 4 -7.01 18.85 1.11
N LEU A 5 -5.71 18.79 0.85
CA LEU A 5 -5.04 17.56 0.42
C LEU A 5 -5.08 16.50 1.52
N TRP A 6 -4.90 16.91 2.79
CA TRP A 6 -5.05 16.00 3.93
C TRP A 6 -6.47 15.40 4.00
N LEU A 7 -7.50 16.23 3.82
CA LEU A 7 -8.89 15.75 3.75
C LEU A 7 -9.08 14.76 2.60
N ALA A 8 -8.47 14.98 1.43
CA ALA A 8 -8.55 14.07 0.29
C ALA A 8 -7.89 12.69 0.55
N CYS A 9 -6.89 12.62 1.44
CA CYS A 9 -6.27 11.36 1.84
C CYS A 9 -7.23 10.44 2.61
N LEU A 10 -8.22 10.99 3.34
CA LEU A 10 -9.14 10.22 4.16
C LEU A 10 -9.99 9.24 3.31
N PRO A 11 -10.82 9.71 2.34
CA PRO A 11 -11.58 8.82 1.48
C PRO A 11 -10.69 7.90 0.64
N ALA A 12 -9.56 8.39 0.14
CA ALA A 12 -8.63 7.60 -0.65
C ALA A 12 -8.13 6.36 0.12
N ALA A 13 -7.68 6.55 1.37
CA ALA A 13 -7.18 5.47 2.20
C ALA A 13 -8.31 4.54 2.71
N TYR A 14 -9.50 5.09 3.00
CA TYR A 14 -10.68 4.30 3.33
C TYR A 14 -11.03 3.32 2.20
N VAL A 15 -11.17 3.84 0.98
CA VAL A 15 -11.46 3.07 -0.24
C VAL A 15 -10.44 1.94 -0.45
N ASN A 16 -9.16 2.22 -0.23
CA ASN A 16 -8.09 1.23 -0.38
C ASN A 16 -8.12 0.12 0.66
N THR A 17 -8.69 0.38 1.84
CA THR A 17 -8.59 -0.50 3.01
C THR A 17 -9.86 -1.33 3.24
N VAL A 18 -11.03 -0.79 2.94
CA VAL A 18 -12.33 -1.38 3.31
C VAL A 18 -12.50 -2.84 2.88
N PHE A 19 -12.16 -3.18 1.64
CA PHE A 19 -12.27 -4.55 1.14
C PHE A 19 -11.39 -5.53 1.93
N THR A 20 -10.14 -5.16 2.20
CA THR A 20 -9.21 -5.99 2.96
C THR A 20 -9.75 -6.34 4.34
N GLN A 21 -10.48 -5.42 4.97
CA GLN A 21 -11.03 -5.60 6.31
C GLN A 21 -12.36 -6.36 6.33
N THR A 22 -13.15 -6.26 5.27
CA THR A 22 -14.52 -6.81 5.24
C THR A 22 -14.65 -8.10 4.46
N VAL A 23 -13.68 -8.45 3.60
CA VAL A 23 -13.77 -9.62 2.72
C VAL A 23 -13.99 -10.93 3.49
N ALA A 24 -13.43 -11.08 4.68
CA ALA A 24 -13.63 -12.26 5.53
C ALA A 24 -15.11 -12.43 5.94
N TYR A 25 -15.80 -11.33 6.27
CA TYR A 25 -17.20 -11.33 6.65
C TYR A 25 -18.11 -11.63 5.44
N ALA A 26 -17.84 -10.97 4.31
CA ALA A 26 -18.55 -11.23 3.06
C ALA A 26 -18.36 -12.69 2.59
N SER A 27 -17.14 -13.22 2.69
CA SER A 27 -16.86 -14.62 2.36
C SER A 27 -17.67 -15.59 3.20
N THR A 28 -17.86 -15.33 4.49
CA THR A 28 -18.69 -16.15 5.38
C THR A 28 -20.15 -16.12 4.95
N GLU A 29 -20.74 -14.94 4.70
CA GLU A 29 -22.15 -14.82 4.27
C GLU A 29 -22.42 -15.56 2.96
N PHE A 30 -21.52 -15.43 1.99
CA PHE A 30 -21.66 -16.05 0.66
C PHE A 30 -21.10 -17.47 0.56
N GLY A 31 -20.63 -18.07 1.65
CA GLY A 31 -20.08 -19.42 1.67
C GLY A 31 -18.80 -19.57 0.83
N ILE A 32 -17.98 -18.54 0.74
CA ILE A 32 -16.75 -18.53 -0.07
C ILE A 32 -15.60 -19.15 0.72
N THR A 33 -14.91 -20.11 0.09
CA THR A 33 -13.73 -20.77 0.66
C THR A 33 -12.53 -19.84 0.75
N GLU A 34 -11.45 -20.26 1.42
CA GLU A 34 -10.19 -19.53 1.47
C GLU A 34 -9.59 -19.33 0.07
N GLN A 35 -9.68 -20.32 -0.80
CA GLN A 35 -9.25 -20.25 -2.20
C GLN A 35 -10.05 -19.20 -2.97
N GLY A 36 -11.38 -19.20 -2.82
CA GLY A 36 -12.26 -18.22 -3.43
C GLY A 36 -11.95 -16.79 -2.97
N GLN A 37 -11.67 -16.60 -1.68
CA GLN A 37 -11.27 -15.29 -1.13
C GLN A 37 -9.91 -14.85 -1.67
N GLY A 38 -8.93 -15.74 -1.73
CA GLY A 38 -7.60 -15.46 -2.29
C GLY A 38 -7.66 -15.06 -3.76
N PHE A 39 -8.46 -15.78 -4.55
CA PHE A 39 -8.68 -15.49 -5.98
C PHE A 39 -9.38 -14.14 -6.18
N ALA A 40 -10.41 -13.84 -5.41
CA ALA A 40 -11.10 -12.56 -5.45
C ALA A 40 -10.17 -11.39 -5.11
N ALA A 41 -9.36 -11.54 -4.05
CA ALA A 41 -8.40 -10.53 -3.65
C ALA A 41 -7.31 -10.33 -4.73
N ALA A 42 -6.90 -11.38 -5.43
CA ALA A 42 -6.00 -11.29 -6.58
C ALA A 42 -6.63 -10.47 -7.71
N ILE A 43 -7.89 -10.73 -8.07
CA ILE A 43 -8.62 -9.97 -9.11
C ILE A 43 -8.70 -8.49 -8.73
N VAL A 44 -9.10 -8.16 -7.49
CA VAL A 44 -9.20 -6.78 -7.02
C VAL A 44 -7.85 -6.05 -7.10
N ARG A 45 -6.73 -6.74 -6.87
CA ARG A 45 -5.39 -6.15 -7.03
C ARG A 45 -5.07 -5.81 -8.48
N TRP A 46 -5.46 -6.65 -9.44
CA TRP A 46 -5.26 -6.40 -10.87
C TRP A 46 -6.04 -5.18 -11.36
N GLY A 47 -7.11 -4.79 -10.69
CA GLY A 47 -7.84 -3.57 -10.99
C GLY A 47 -6.96 -2.32 -11.06
N VAL A 48 -5.79 -2.32 -10.40
CA VAL A 48 -4.85 -1.17 -10.43
C VAL A 48 -4.43 -0.77 -11.85
N ILE A 49 -4.52 -1.67 -12.82
CA ILE A 49 -4.26 -1.39 -14.23
C ILE A 49 -5.19 -0.26 -14.75
N ILE A 50 -6.41 -0.16 -14.20
CA ILE A 50 -7.37 0.91 -14.51
C ILE A 50 -6.84 2.30 -14.11
N ALA A 51 -5.97 2.36 -13.11
CA ALA A 51 -5.40 3.63 -12.65
C ALA A 51 -4.32 4.20 -13.59
N ILE A 52 -3.70 3.37 -14.43
CA ILE A 52 -2.59 3.77 -15.31
C ILE A 52 -3.00 4.85 -16.32
N PRO A 53 -4.10 4.71 -17.10
CA PRO A 53 -4.51 5.73 -18.05
C PRO A 53 -4.97 7.03 -17.39
N LEU A 54 -5.37 7.01 -16.11
CA LEU A 54 -5.75 8.20 -15.37
C LEU A 54 -4.59 9.19 -15.19
N ALA A 55 -3.34 8.71 -15.14
CA ALA A 55 -2.17 9.57 -15.03
C ALA A 55 -2.04 10.45 -16.29
N SER A 56 -2.07 9.85 -17.48
CA SER A 56 -2.01 10.57 -18.75
C SER A 56 -3.21 11.49 -18.94
N TYR A 57 -4.38 11.11 -18.43
CA TYR A 57 -5.57 11.95 -18.45
C TYR A 57 -5.41 13.18 -17.54
N ALA A 58 -4.82 13.03 -16.35
CA ALA A 58 -4.58 14.12 -15.42
C ALA A 58 -3.60 15.17 -15.95
N ASP A 59 -2.61 14.74 -16.74
CA ASP A 59 -1.67 15.65 -17.38
C ASP A 59 -2.33 16.55 -18.44
N LYS A 60 -3.44 16.08 -19.06
CA LYS A 60 -4.19 16.82 -20.08
C LYS A 60 -5.26 17.76 -19.50
N VAL A 61 -5.98 17.33 -18.46
CA VAL A 61 -7.17 18.06 -17.96
C VAL A 61 -6.94 18.83 -16.66
N GLY A 62 -5.79 18.68 -16.05
CA GLY A 62 -5.42 19.29 -14.76
C GLY A 62 -5.63 18.38 -13.55
N ARG A 63 -4.74 18.54 -12.56
CA ARG A 63 -4.73 17.70 -11.36
C ARG A 63 -5.97 17.91 -10.50
N ARG A 64 -6.45 19.15 -10.39
CA ARG A 64 -7.64 19.51 -9.60
C ARG A 64 -8.88 18.74 -10.07
N ARG A 65 -9.15 18.74 -11.39
CA ARG A 65 -10.34 18.10 -11.95
C ARG A 65 -10.34 16.61 -11.68
N VAL A 66 -9.18 15.95 -11.81
CA VAL A 66 -9.05 14.51 -11.58
C VAL A 66 -9.18 14.18 -10.11
N ILE A 67 -8.56 14.93 -9.20
CA ILE A 67 -8.71 14.74 -7.75
C ILE A 67 -10.18 14.85 -7.32
N ILE A 68 -10.88 15.90 -7.78
CA ILE A 68 -12.30 16.09 -7.45
C ILE A 68 -13.15 14.94 -8.03
N GLY A 69 -12.94 14.58 -9.31
CA GLY A 69 -13.65 13.46 -9.92
C GLY A 69 -13.46 12.15 -9.17
N LEU A 70 -12.23 11.83 -8.82
CA LEU A 70 -11.91 10.61 -8.05
C LEU A 70 -12.46 10.66 -6.62
N ALA A 71 -12.47 11.83 -5.97
CA ALA A 71 -13.05 12.00 -4.65
C ALA A 71 -14.58 11.77 -4.63
N TRP A 72 -15.28 12.01 -5.74
CA TRP A 72 -16.68 11.64 -5.91
C TRP A 72 -16.87 10.18 -6.30
N ILE A 73 -16.16 9.74 -7.35
CA ILE A 73 -16.44 8.44 -8.00
C ILE A 73 -15.95 7.26 -7.13
N ALA A 74 -14.75 7.36 -6.51
CA ALA A 74 -14.19 6.23 -5.78
C ALA A 74 -15.04 5.82 -4.56
N PRO A 75 -15.47 6.74 -3.66
CA PRO A 75 -16.36 6.39 -2.57
C PRO A 75 -17.73 5.91 -3.02
N LEU A 76 -18.30 6.47 -4.11
CA LEU A 76 -19.58 6.02 -4.67
C LEU A 76 -19.49 4.57 -5.14
N ILE A 77 -18.49 4.22 -5.94
CA ILE A 77 -18.34 2.85 -6.46
C ILE A 77 -18.10 1.86 -5.32
N ILE A 78 -17.26 2.22 -4.34
CA ILE A 78 -17.04 1.38 -3.18
C ILE A 78 -18.34 1.17 -2.39
N SER A 79 -19.15 2.21 -2.23
CA SER A 79 -20.43 2.13 -1.51
C SER A 79 -21.46 1.22 -2.18
N LEU A 80 -21.36 1.00 -3.50
CA LEU A 80 -22.16 -0.03 -4.18
C LEU A 80 -21.89 -1.44 -3.63
N GLY A 81 -20.75 -1.67 -2.99
CA GLY A 81 -20.49 -2.88 -2.24
C GLY A 81 -21.51 -3.20 -1.16
N ALA A 82 -22.16 -2.17 -0.58
CA ALA A 82 -23.26 -2.35 0.36
C ALA A 82 -24.52 -3.02 -0.24
N LEU A 83 -24.71 -2.83 -1.54
CA LEU A 83 -25.86 -3.36 -2.28
C LEU A 83 -25.57 -4.72 -2.93
N SER A 84 -24.43 -5.35 -2.62
CA SER A 84 -23.99 -6.58 -3.29
C SER A 84 -24.96 -7.75 -3.08
N PRO A 85 -25.61 -8.23 -4.15
CA PRO A 85 -26.47 -9.41 -4.08
C PRO A 85 -25.64 -10.71 -4.14
N SER A 86 -24.39 -10.63 -4.54
CA SER A 86 -23.47 -11.76 -4.67
C SER A 86 -22.04 -11.35 -4.39
N PHE A 87 -21.19 -12.31 -4.06
CA PHE A 87 -19.77 -12.09 -3.86
C PHE A 87 -19.07 -11.57 -5.13
N THR A 88 -19.47 -12.07 -6.31
CA THR A 88 -18.93 -11.61 -7.60
C THR A 88 -19.22 -10.13 -7.83
N PHE A 89 -20.43 -9.66 -7.50
CA PHE A 89 -20.77 -8.24 -7.61
C PHE A 89 -19.89 -7.39 -6.67
N LEU A 90 -19.68 -7.84 -5.43
CA LEU A 90 -18.77 -7.19 -4.51
C LEU A 90 -17.36 -7.08 -5.12
N VAL A 91 -16.81 -8.20 -5.60
CA VAL A 91 -15.47 -8.23 -6.23
C VAL A 91 -15.39 -7.27 -7.42
N ALA A 92 -16.41 -7.21 -8.27
CA ALA A 92 -16.45 -6.31 -9.42
C ALA A 92 -16.42 -4.83 -9.00
N THR A 93 -17.23 -4.43 -8.01
CA THR A 93 -17.23 -3.05 -7.49
C THR A 93 -15.89 -2.68 -6.88
N GLN A 94 -15.24 -3.62 -6.16
CA GLN A 94 -13.93 -3.39 -5.56
C GLN A 94 -12.80 -3.35 -6.60
N THR A 95 -12.89 -4.14 -7.66
CA THR A 95 -11.92 -4.15 -8.77
C THR A 95 -11.90 -2.81 -9.50
N ILE A 96 -13.02 -2.11 -9.55
CA ILE A 96 -13.13 -0.77 -10.15
C ILE A 96 -12.83 0.33 -9.12
N GLY A 97 -13.41 0.24 -7.92
CA GLY A 97 -13.36 1.31 -6.94
C GLY A 97 -11.99 1.48 -6.26
N ARG A 98 -11.35 0.38 -5.88
CA ARG A 98 -10.05 0.43 -5.19
C ARG A 98 -8.94 1.11 -6.00
N PRO A 99 -8.77 0.84 -7.30
CA PRO A 99 -7.79 1.55 -8.14
C PRO A 99 -8.00 3.06 -8.18
N LEU A 100 -9.25 3.51 -8.15
CA LEU A 100 -9.57 4.94 -8.11
C LEU A 100 -9.13 5.59 -6.80
N GLY A 101 -9.23 4.88 -5.68
CA GLY A 101 -8.69 5.30 -4.38
C GLY A 101 -7.16 5.37 -4.40
N ILE A 102 -6.49 4.39 -5.03
CA ILE A 102 -5.03 4.40 -5.22
C ILE A 102 -4.62 5.61 -6.07
N ALA A 103 -5.29 5.82 -7.20
CA ALA A 103 -5.05 6.97 -8.07
C ALA A 103 -5.25 8.29 -7.32
N LEU A 104 -6.33 8.43 -6.54
CA LEU A 104 -6.58 9.62 -5.73
C LEU A 104 -5.41 9.89 -4.77
N THR A 105 -4.90 8.85 -4.08
CA THR A 105 -3.72 8.97 -3.21
C THR A 105 -2.51 9.50 -3.98
N VAL A 106 -2.21 8.90 -5.14
CA VAL A 106 -1.07 9.30 -5.97
C VAL A 106 -1.20 10.75 -6.42
N PHE A 107 -2.36 11.17 -6.94
CA PHE A 107 -2.56 12.54 -7.40
C PHE A 107 -2.50 13.57 -6.28
N VAL A 108 -2.98 13.25 -5.09
CA VAL A 108 -2.83 14.11 -3.90
C VAL A 108 -1.37 14.31 -3.53
N LEU A 109 -0.55 13.24 -3.58
CA LEU A 109 0.88 13.32 -3.30
C LEU A 109 1.62 14.13 -4.37
N VAL A 110 1.31 13.90 -5.65
CA VAL A 110 1.89 14.68 -6.77
C VAL A 110 1.51 16.15 -6.65
N PHE A 111 0.25 16.47 -6.40
CA PHE A 111 -0.21 17.84 -6.18
C PHE A 111 0.55 18.52 -5.04
N ALA A 112 0.75 17.82 -3.93
CA ALA A 112 1.53 18.35 -2.81
C ALA A 112 2.99 18.61 -3.17
N THR A 113 3.61 17.73 -3.96
CA THR A 113 5.01 17.93 -4.39
C THR A 113 5.19 19.07 -5.37
N GLU A 114 4.16 19.39 -6.16
CA GLU A 114 4.16 20.51 -7.12
C GLU A 114 3.94 21.87 -6.43
N GLU A 115 3.11 21.92 -5.38
CA GLU A 115 2.72 23.17 -4.72
C GLU A 115 3.57 23.53 -3.50
N MET A 116 4.23 22.55 -2.88
CA MET A 116 5.03 22.78 -1.68
C MET A 116 6.47 23.12 -2.04
N GLY A 117 7.00 24.17 -1.40
CA GLY A 117 8.41 24.54 -1.54
C GLY A 117 9.35 23.41 -1.07
N THR A 118 10.56 23.38 -1.62
CA THR A 118 11.57 22.31 -1.36
C THR A 118 11.79 22.06 0.13
N ASN A 119 11.85 23.11 0.96
CA ASN A 119 12.09 23.00 2.40
C ASN A 119 10.88 22.50 3.21
N THR A 120 9.66 22.49 2.64
CA THR A 120 8.43 22.07 3.34
C THR A 120 7.80 20.83 2.76
N ARG A 121 8.30 20.34 1.63
CA ARG A 121 7.75 19.19 0.89
C ARG A 121 7.73 17.90 1.73
N ALA A 122 8.84 17.56 2.37
CA ALA A 122 8.93 16.36 3.20
C ALA A 122 7.95 16.40 4.38
N TRP A 123 7.85 17.56 5.03
CA TRP A 123 6.86 17.76 6.11
C TRP A 123 5.42 17.63 5.60
N ALA A 124 5.10 18.22 4.44
CA ALA A 124 3.76 18.12 3.85
C ALA A 124 3.39 16.66 3.53
N LEU A 125 4.32 15.89 2.92
CA LEU A 125 4.11 14.47 2.63
C LEU A 125 3.88 13.65 3.91
N SER A 126 4.60 13.96 4.99
CA SER A 126 4.39 13.31 6.29
C SER A 126 3.00 13.58 6.87
N ILE A 127 2.50 14.82 6.76
CA ILE A 127 1.13 15.18 7.18
C ILE A 127 0.09 14.42 6.33
N LEU A 128 0.30 14.28 5.02
CA LEU A 128 -0.59 13.50 4.15
C LEU A 128 -0.58 12.00 4.49
N ALA A 129 0.59 11.46 4.86
CA ALA A 129 0.69 10.08 5.35
C ALA A 129 -0.13 9.86 6.63
N VAL A 130 -0.14 10.83 7.56
CA VAL A 130 -1.02 10.80 8.75
C VAL A 130 -2.49 10.80 8.32
N GLY A 131 -2.88 11.64 7.36
CA GLY A 131 -4.24 11.64 6.80
C GLY A 131 -4.63 10.28 6.23
N SER A 132 -3.74 9.66 5.45
CA SER A 132 -3.95 8.28 4.94
C SER A 132 -4.08 7.26 6.07
N GLY A 133 -3.28 7.39 7.13
CA GLY A 133 -3.38 6.54 8.33
C GLY A 133 -4.73 6.67 9.03
N VAL A 134 -5.26 7.88 9.17
CA VAL A 134 -6.59 8.14 9.76
C VAL A 134 -7.70 7.57 8.86
N GLY A 135 -7.60 7.75 7.54
CA GLY A 135 -8.56 7.19 6.59
C GLY A 135 -8.60 5.66 6.61
N ALA A 136 -7.44 5.00 6.61
CA ALA A 136 -7.33 3.55 6.76
C ALA A 136 -7.82 3.08 8.14
N GLY A 137 -7.45 3.80 9.20
CA GLY A 137 -7.89 3.55 10.57
C GLY A 137 -9.40 3.65 10.74
N SER A 138 -10.07 4.54 10.00
CA SER A 138 -11.54 4.63 10.02
C SER A 138 -12.22 3.39 9.44
N ALA A 139 -11.64 2.75 8.42
CA ALA A 139 -12.13 1.46 7.90
C ALA A 139 -11.94 0.32 8.93
N VAL A 140 -10.80 0.30 9.63
CA VAL A 140 -10.55 -0.65 10.72
C VAL A 140 -11.49 -0.39 11.90
N GLY A 141 -11.68 0.86 12.29
CA GLY A 141 -12.63 1.27 13.34
C GLY A 141 -14.10 0.95 13.03
N ALA A 142 -14.43 0.77 11.75
CA ALA A 142 -15.77 0.36 11.32
C ALA A 142 -15.99 -1.16 11.34
N ILE A 143 -14.97 -2.00 11.51
CA ILE A 143 -15.09 -3.47 11.57
C ILE A 143 -16.13 -3.94 12.60
N PRO A 144 -16.25 -3.36 13.81
CA PRO A 144 -17.27 -3.77 14.76
C PRO A 144 -18.70 -3.78 14.19
N LEU A 145 -19.01 -2.89 13.24
CA LEU A 145 -20.29 -2.88 12.55
C LEU A 145 -20.50 -4.15 11.72
N ALA A 146 -19.43 -4.73 11.17
CA ALA A 146 -19.51 -5.97 10.38
C ALA A 146 -19.82 -7.20 11.23
N GLY A 147 -19.66 -7.13 12.54
CA GLY A 147 -19.92 -8.24 13.47
C GLY A 147 -21.32 -8.26 14.07
N ILE A 148 -22.20 -7.31 13.74
CA ILE A 148 -23.56 -7.22 14.31
C ILE A 148 -24.44 -8.37 13.79
N SER A 149 -24.34 -8.70 12.50
CA SER A 149 -25.05 -9.81 11.83
C SER A 149 -24.24 -10.25 10.60
N ASP A 150 -24.62 -11.39 10.01
CA ASP A 150 -23.93 -11.95 8.85
C ASP A 150 -23.86 -10.99 7.65
N SER A 151 -24.88 -10.14 7.48
CA SER A 151 -24.94 -9.17 6.38
C SER A 151 -24.48 -7.75 6.75
N SER A 152 -24.18 -7.49 8.01
CA SER A 152 -23.89 -6.13 8.51
C SER A 152 -22.53 -5.55 8.05
N TRP A 153 -21.64 -6.36 7.46
CA TRP A 153 -20.43 -5.86 6.79
C TRP A 153 -20.76 -4.83 5.69
N ARG A 154 -21.98 -4.86 5.16
CA ARG A 154 -22.49 -3.87 4.19
C ARG A 154 -22.52 -2.45 4.77
N LEU A 155 -22.74 -2.31 6.09
CA LEU A 155 -22.76 -1.01 6.79
C LEU A 155 -21.37 -0.33 6.68
N VAL A 156 -20.29 -1.10 6.69
CA VAL A 156 -18.95 -0.56 6.53
C VAL A 156 -18.81 0.09 5.15
N TYR A 157 -19.39 -0.48 4.10
CA TYR A 157 -19.37 0.14 2.77
C TYR A 157 -20.25 1.40 2.68
N LEU A 158 -21.36 1.46 3.40
CA LEU A 158 -22.21 2.66 3.45
C LEU A 158 -21.52 3.88 4.04
N ILE A 159 -20.54 3.70 4.95
CA ILE A 159 -19.71 4.80 5.45
C ILE A 159 -18.97 5.50 4.29
N GLY A 160 -18.71 4.80 3.18
CA GLY A 160 -18.17 5.40 1.97
C GLY A 160 -18.96 6.61 1.48
N ILE A 161 -20.28 6.61 1.66
CA ILE A 161 -21.15 7.75 1.30
C ILE A 161 -20.83 9.00 2.13
N ALA A 162 -20.46 8.85 3.39
CA ALA A 162 -20.10 9.97 4.25
C ALA A 162 -18.86 10.74 3.71
N TRP A 163 -17.96 10.05 3.03
CA TRP A 163 -16.78 10.68 2.42
C TRP A 163 -17.11 11.60 1.24
N LEU A 164 -18.33 11.54 0.68
CA LEU A 164 -18.80 12.50 -0.33
C LEU A 164 -18.86 13.93 0.21
N ALA A 165 -18.98 14.11 1.53
CA ALA A 165 -18.84 15.42 2.16
C ALA A 165 -17.45 16.02 1.92
N VAL A 166 -16.40 15.19 1.94
CA VAL A 166 -15.04 15.63 1.61
C VAL A 166 -14.96 16.02 0.12
N ALA A 167 -15.53 15.21 -0.78
CA ALA A 167 -15.59 15.54 -2.21
C ALA A 167 -16.28 16.88 -2.46
N TYR A 168 -17.37 17.16 -1.74
CA TYR A 168 -18.06 18.45 -1.81
C TYR A 168 -17.15 19.62 -1.37
N VAL A 169 -16.45 19.48 -0.25
CA VAL A 169 -15.49 20.48 0.24
C VAL A 169 -14.38 20.72 -0.77
N LEU A 170 -13.81 19.65 -1.35
CA LEU A 170 -12.76 19.75 -2.38
C LEU A 170 -13.27 20.46 -3.63
N THR A 171 -14.49 20.19 -4.07
CA THR A 171 -15.10 20.84 -5.23
C THR A 171 -15.17 22.35 -5.07
N ARG A 172 -15.50 22.80 -3.85
CA ARG A 172 -15.66 24.24 -3.54
C ARG A 172 -14.34 24.95 -3.28
N SER A 173 -13.32 24.27 -2.76
CA SER A 173 -12.19 24.92 -2.13
C SER A 173 -10.82 24.56 -2.72
N LEU A 174 -10.69 23.46 -3.52
CA LEU A 174 -9.41 23.07 -4.07
C LEU A 174 -9.08 23.91 -5.31
N PRO A 175 -7.98 24.70 -5.33
CA PRO A 175 -7.51 25.41 -6.54
C PRO A 175 -6.77 24.46 -7.49
N GLU A 176 -6.46 24.94 -8.72
CA GLU A 176 -5.57 24.21 -9.64
C GLU A 176 -4.10 24.44 -9.26
N THR A 177 -3.18 23.53 -9.68
CA THR A 177 -1.74 23.67 -9.41
C THR A 177 -1.14 24.79 -10.25
N LYS A 178 -0.25 25.58 -9.61
CA LYS A 178 0.49 26.66 -10.30
C LYS A 178 1.34 26.11 -11.44
N ARG A 179 1.93 24.92 -11.23
CA ARG A 179 2.76 24.28 -12.25
C ARG A 179 1.97 23.86 -13.48
N PHE A 180 0.74 23.37 -13.33
CA PHE A 180 -0.14 23.06 -14.48
C PHE A 180 -0.52 24.31 -15.26
N LEU A 181 -0.78 25.42 -14.56
CA LEU A 181 -1.07 26.71 -15.19
C LEU A 181 0.14 27.24 -15.97
N ALA A 182 1.34 27.15 -15.40
CA ALA A 182 2.58 27.57 -16.06
C ALA A 182 2.95 26.72 -17.29
N LEU A 183 2.76 25.40 -17.23
CA LEU A 183 3.06 24.50 -18.35
C LEU A 183 2.12 24.68 -19.56
N HIS A 184 0.95 25.25 -19.35
CA HIS A 184 0.05 25.65 -20.46
C HIS A 184 0.51 26.90 -21.20
N GLU A 185 1.42 27.68 -20.59
CA GLU A 185 2.07 28.85 -21.22
C GLU A 185 3.40 28.51 -21.89
N GLU A 186 4.08 27.42 -21.48
CA GLU A 186 5.36 26.97 -22.02
C GLU A 186 5.26 25.55 -22.61
N GLN A 187 5.00 25.43 -23.91
CA GLN A 187 5.32 24.21 -24.66
C GLN A 187 6.80 24.20 -25.00
N THR A 188 7.66 23.51 -24.23
CA THR A 188 9.05 23.31 -24.67
C THR A 188 9.71 22.03 -24.13
N HIS A 189 10.24 21.29 -25.09
CA HIS A 189 11.42 20.41 -25.13
C HIS A 189 11.59 19.30 -24.08
N HIS A 190 11.22 18.09 -24.50
CA HIS A 190 11.85 16.88 -24.01
C HIS A 190 13.17 16.65 -24.74
N THR A 191 14.28 16.71 -24.03
CA THR A 191 15.56 16.15 -24.49
C THR A 191 15.57 14.67 -24.14
N ASP A 192 15.50 13.82 -25.15
CA ASP A 192 15.73 12.37 -25.00
C ASP A 192 17.21 12.15 -24.71
N VAL A 193 17.54 11.87 -23.45
CA VAL A 193 18.85 11.39 -23.05
C VAL A 193 18.80 9.86 -23.15
N GLU A 194 19.54 9.29 -24.11
CA GLU A 194 19.74 7.85 -24.21
C GLU A 194 20.55 7.36 -23.01
N THR A 195 19.87 6.83 -22.02
CA THR A 195 20.48 6.17 -20.85
C THR A 195 19.98 4.73 -20.78
N HIS A 196 20.83 3.79 -20.36
CA HIS A 196 20.47 2.39 -20.28
C HIS A 196 19.97 2.00 -18.88
N ILE A 197 18.84 1.29 -18.81
CA ILE A 197 18.38 0.69 -17.55
C ILE A 197 19.34 -0.43 -17.15
N HIS A 198 19.89 -0.39 -15.95
CA HIS A 198 20.69 -1.48 -15.37
C HIS A 198 19.81 -2.72 -15.15
N ARG A 199 19.81 -3.64 -16.10
CA ARG A 199 18.97 -4.84 -16.10
C ARG A 199 19.16 -5.69 -14.84
N ASP A 200 20.38 -5.85 -14.36
CA ASP A 200 20.68 -6.65 -13.16
C ASP A 200 20.05 -6.05 -11.90
N ARG A 201 20.14 -4.71 -11.75
CA ARG A 201 19.48 -4.01 -10.64
C ARG A 201 17.96 -4.09 -10.74
N LEU A 202 17.40 -4.03 -11.95
CA LEU A 202 15.98 -4.14 -12.19
C LEU A 202 15.46 -5.55 -11.81
N TRP A 203 16.12 -6.61 -12.29
CA TRP A 203 15.71 -7.98 -11.96
C TRP A 203 15.85 -8.28 -10.47
N LEU A 204 16.87 -7.74 -9.82
CA LEU A 204 17.05 -7.85 -8.38
C LEU A 204 15.89 -7.18 -7.62
N GLN A 205 15.51 -5.95 -7.99
CA GLN A 205 14.39 -5.24 -7.38
C GLN A 205 13.04 -5.90 -7.66
N ILE A 206 12.86 -6.47 -8.85
CA ILE A 206 11.68 -7.28 -9.20
C ILE A 206 11.59 -8.50 -8.28
N ALA A 207 12.68 -9.25 -8.12
CA ALA A 207 12.71 -10.41 -7.22
C ALA A 207 12.37 -10.02 -5.77
N VAL A 208 12.98 -8.95 -5.27
CA VAL A 208 12.69 -8.41 -3.92
C VAL A 208 11.21 -8.02 -3.79
N ALA A 209 10.65 -7.34 -4.77
CA ALA A 209 9.25 -6.91 -4.75
C ALA A 209 8.27 -8.09 -4.80
N VAL A 210 8.52 -9.08 -5.64
CA VAL A 210 7.72 -10.31 -5.74
C VAL A 210 7.76 -11.08 -4.42
N LEU A 211 8.95 -11.43 -3.93
CA LEU A 211 9.13 -12.23 -2.72
C LEU A 211 8.53 -11.56 -1.48
N THR A 212 8.69 -10.25 -1.35
CA THR A 212 8.08 -9.49 -0.24
C THR A 212 6.56 -9.49 -0.35
N ASN A 213 6.01 -9.27 -1.55
CA ASN A 213 4.57 -9.09 -1.71
C ASN A 213 3.79 -10.40 -1.63
N VAL A 214 4.38 -11.55 -1.94
CA VAL A 214 3.82 -12.89 -1.67
C VAL A 214 3.41 -12.99 -0.20
N PHE A 215 4.26 -12.59 0.74
CA PHE A 215 3.96 -12.62 2.16
C PHE A 215 2.99 -11.51 2.57
N VAL A 216 3.30 -10.24 2.23
CA VAL A 216 2.56 -9.07 2.71
C VAL A 216 1.11 -9.09 2.23
N ALA A 217 0.86 -9.44 0.97
CA ALA A 217 -0.50 -9.51 0.43
C ALA A 217 -1.32 -10.59 1.13
N THR A 218 -0.73 -11.76 1.31
CA THR A 218 -1.37 -12.91 1.93
C THR A 218 -1.69 -12.63 3.40
N ALA A 219 -0.72 -12.15 4.15
CA ALA A 219 -0.91 -11.81 5.55
C ALA A 219 -2.03 -10.76 5.74
N SER A 220 -2.06 -9.72 4.91
CA SER A 220 -3.05 -8.64 5.02
C SER A 220 -4.49 -9.10 4.73
N ILE A 221 -4.70 -9.98 3.75
CA ILE A 221 -6.04 -10.44 3.34
C ILE A 221 -6.58 -11.54 4.26
N PHE A 222 -5.72 -12.45 4.71
CA PHE A 222 -6.16 -13.58 5.52
C PHE A 222 -6.12 -13.31 7.03
N GLN A 223 -5.56 -12.19 7.50
CA GLN A 223 -5.47 -11.87 8.92
C GLN A 223 -6.85 -11.81 9.60
N SER A 224 -7.79 -11.05 9.02
CA SER A 224 -9.13 -10.91 9.61
C SER A 224 -9.89 -12.23 9.61
N ARG A 225 -9.75 -13.05 8.55
CA ARG A 225 -10.35 -14.38 8.49
C ARG A 225 -9.75 -15.33 9.53
N TYR A 226 -8.43 -15.35 9.66
CA TYR A 226 -7.74 -16.13 10.69
C TYR A 226 -8.21 -15.77 12.11
N LEU A 227 -8.27 -14.48 12.43
CA LEU A 227 -8.71 -14.03 13.74
C LEU A 227 -10.17 -14.40 14.01
N LYS A 228 -11.05 -14.28 12.99
CA LYS A 228 -12.46 -14.60 13.09
C LYS A 228 -12.70 -16.12 13.16
N ASP A 229 -12.26 -16.86 12.15
CA ASP A 229 -12.68 -18.25 11.93
C ASP A 229 -11.83 -19.25 12.74
N VAL A 230 -10.55 -18.94 13.00
CA VAL A 230 -9.65 -19.84 13.75
C VAL A 230 -9.52 -19.43 15.22
N ARG A 231 -9.51 -18.13 15.52
CA ARG A 231 -9.37 -17.63 16.90
C ARG A 231 -10.69 -17.31 17.57
N GLY A 232 -11.79 -17.26 16.83
CA GLY A 232 -13.12 -16.95 17.36
C GLY A 232 -13.23 -15.50 17.86
N TYR A 233 -12.40 -14.59 17.36
CA TYR A 233 -12.42 -13.19 17.78
C TYR A 233 -13.68 -12.50 17.26
N SER A 234 -14.29 -11.72 18.14
CA SER A 234 -15.34 -10.78 17.76
C SER A 234 -14.79 -9.70 16.82
N ALA A 235 -15.67 -9.04 16.08
CA ALA A 235 -15.29 -7.95 15.19
C ALA A 235 -14.59 -6.80 15.92
N LEU A 236 -14.96 -6.54 17.19
CA LEU A 236 -14.29 -5.55 18.03
C LEU A 236 -12.84 -5.98 18.37
N GLU A 237 -12.65 -7.23 18.77
CA GLU A 237 -11.30 -7.75 19.08
C GLU A 237 -10.39 -7.76 17.84
N ILE A 238 -10.94 -8.06 16.65
CA ILE A 238 -10.21 -7.97 15.38
C ILE A 238 -9.81 -6.52 15.10
N SER A 239 -10.71 -5.57 15.27
CA SER A 239 -10.42 -4.13 15.11
C SER A 239 -9.33 -3.68 16.09
N MET A 240 -9.42 -4.09 17.35
CA MET A 240 -8.41 -3.81 18.38
C MET A 240 -7.06 -4.42 18.02
N PHE A 241 -7.03 -5.68 17.56
CA PHE A 241 -5.80 -6.36 17.16
C PHE A 241 -5.09 -5.62 16.05
N ILE A 242 -5.82 -5.29 14.97
CA ILE A 242 -5.25 -4.56 13.83
C ILE A 242 -4.75 -3.17 14.25
N THR A 243 -5.52 -2.46 15.07
CA THR A 243 -5.15 -1.12 15.56
C THR A 243 -3.89 -1.17 16.43
N LEU A 244 -3.84 -2.09 17.40
CA LEU A 244 -2.73 -2.21 18.34
C LEU A 244 -1.47 -2.79 17.70
N THR A 245 -1.56 -3.46 16.57
CA THR A 245 -0.38 -3.88 15.79
C THR A 245 0.07 -2.78 14.82
N THR A 246 -0.86 -2.01 14.24
CA THR A 246 -0.55 -0.99 13.22
C THR A 246 0.01 0.30 13.83
N ILE A 247 -0.52 0.78 14.97
CA ILE A 247 -0.02 2.01 15.59
C ILE A 247 1.46 1.91 15.98
N PRO A 248 1.92 0.86 16.70
CA PRO A 248 3.34 0.69 17.01
C PRO A 248 4.20 0.49 15.75
N ALA A 249 3.68 -0.20 14.72
CA ALA A 249 4.37 -0.34 13.44
C ALA A 249 4.60 1.03 12.76
N THR A 250 3.64 1.95 12.87
CA THR A 250 3.79 3.32 12.35
C THR A 250 4.87 4.11 13.13
N VAL A 251 4.96 3.93 14.44
CA VAL A 251 6.07 4.46 15.24
C VAL A 251 7.40 3.85 14.77
N GLY A 252 7.42 2.53 14.55
CA GLY A 252 8.56 1.82 13.97
C GLY A 252 9.03 2.42 12.65
N LEU A 253 8.11 2.83 11.78
CA LEU A 253 8.43 3.48 10.50
C LEU A 253 9.19 4.81 10.70
N VAL A 254 8.74 5.64 11.64
CA VAL A 254 9.40 6.92 11.94
C VAL A 254 10.80 6.70 12.55
N VAL A 255 10.91 5.77 13.49
CA VAL A 255 12.20 5.39 14.11
C VAL A 255 13.13 4.77 13.08
N GLY A 256 12.60 3.92 12.20
CA GLY A 256 13.33 3.22 11.14
C GLY A 256 14.01 4.15 10.15
N GLY A 257 13.37 5.24 9.76
CA GLY A 257 14.01 6.26 8.91
C GLY A 257 15.27 6.82 9.55
N ARG A 258 15.19 7.26 10.81
CA ARG A 258 16.36 7.78 11.54
C ARG A 258 17.43 6.72 11.79
N LEU A 259 17.00 5.49 12.07
CA LEU A 259 17.93 4.39 12.32
C LEU A 259 18.68 4.00 11.03
N ALA A 260 17.98 3.94 9.90
CA ALA A 260 18.57 3.66 8.59
C ALA A 260 19.62 4.73 8.17
N ASP A 261 19.36 5.98 8.48
CA ASP A 261 20.32 7.06 8.20
C ASP A 261 21.53 7.02 9.14
N LYS A 262 21.40 6.56 10.40
CA LYS A 262 22.50 6.52 11.38
C LYS A 262 23.35 5.24 11.30
N VAL A 263 22.73 4.08 11.19
CA VAL A 263 23.39 2.77 11.28
C VAL A 263 23.71 2.21 9.91
N GLY A 264 23.01 2.69 8.88
CA GLY A 264 23.08 2.18 7.53
C GLY A 264 21.80 1.48 7.10
N ARG A 265 21.39 1.72 5.88
CA ARG A 265 20.14 1.19 5.31
C ARG A 265 20.21 -0.32 5.12
N LYS A 266 21.34 -0.82 4.65
CA LYS A 266 21.61 -2.24 4.45
C LYS A 266 21.58 -3.01 5.77
N ALA A 267 22.25 -2.50 6.80
CA ALA A 267 22.32 -3.13 8.12
C ALA A 267 20.92 -3.23 8.76
N VAL A 268 20.14 -2.14 8.71
CA VAL A 268 18.77 -2.12 9.22
C VAL A 268 17.89 -3.13 8.47
N ALA A 269 17.92 -3.15 7.13
CA ALA A 269 17.12 -4.07 6.33
C ALA A 269 17.45 -5.54 6.63
N ILE A 270 18.74 -5.92 6.69
CA ILE A 270 19.18 -7.29 6.97
C ILE A 270 18.72 -7.78 8.34
N ALA A 271 18.75 -6.89 9.34
CA ALA A 271 18.34 -7.26 10.70
C ALA A 271 16.83 -7.32 10.86
N THR A 272 16.08 -6.34 10.32
CA THR A 272 14.67 -6.15 10.65
C THR A 272 13.69 -6.83 9.70
N VAL A 273 14.04 -7.00 8.41
CA VAL A 273 13.16 -7.69 7.45
C VAL A 273 12.91 -9.14 7.85
N PRO A 274 13.92 -10.01 8.04
CA PRO A 274 13.69 -11.40 8.35
C PRO A 274 13.09 -11.60 9.76
N THR A 275 13.63 -10.91 10.77
CA THR A 275 13.14 -11.01 12.15
C THR A 275 11.70 -10.53 12.27
N GLY A 276 11.39 -9.36 11.73
CA GLY A 276 10.03 -8.81 11.76
C GLY A 276 9.04 -9.72 11.03
N THR A 277 9.41 -10.23 9.85
CA THR A 277 8.54 -11.12 9.07
C THR A 277 8.31 -12.45 9.77
N LEU A 278 9.36 -13.09 10.29
CA LEU A 278 9.23 -14.38 10.99
C LEU A 278 8.41 -14.24 12.27
N LEU A 279 8.61 -13.19 13.06
CA LEU A 279 7.79 -12.92 14.25
C LEU A 279 6.33 -12.68 13.86
N PHE A 280 6.07 -11.83 12.86
CA PHE A 280 4.70 -11.56 12.42
C PHE A 280 4.03 -12.82 11.85
N ALA A 281 4.75 -13.64 11.07
CA ALA A 281 4.24 -14.91 10.55
C ALA A 281 3.96 -15.92 11.68
N SER A 282 4.81 -15.95 12.71
CA SER A 282 4.64 -16.83 13.87
C SER A 282 3.38 -16.49 14.69
N SER A 283 2.89 -15.24 14.64
CA SER A 283 1.64 -14.87 15.30
C SER A 283 0.43 -15.66 14.79
N PHE A 284 0.46 -16.14 13.55
CA PHE A 284 -0.58 -17.01 13.00
C PHE A 284 -0.53 -18.46 13.52
N ALA A 285 0.52 -18.85 14.21
CA ALA A 285 0.62 -20.17 14.85
C ALA A 285 0.37 -20.12 16.37
N LEU A 286 0.43 -18.93 16.98
CA LEU A 286 0.29 -18.72 18.40
C LEU A 286 -1.12 -18.29 18.81
N GLN A 287 -1.37 -18.21 20.12
CA GLN A 287 -2.65 -17.77 20.69
C GLN A 287 -2.46 -16.93 21.95
N GLY A 288 -3.52 -16.25 22.37
CA GLY A 288 -3.52 -15.47 23.60
C GLY A 288 -2.49 -14.33 23.57
N PHE A 289 -1.93 -14.01 24.73
CA PHE A 289 -0.98 -12.89 24.89
C PHE A 289 0.26 -13.00 23.99
N ALA A 290 0.80 -14.21 23.82
CA ALA A 290 1.98 -14.44 22.98
C ALA A 290 1.75 -14.05 21.51
N MET A 291 0.55 -14.35 20.97
CA MET A 291 0.16 -13.94 19.61
C MET A 291 0.17 -12.40 19.46
N TRP A 292 -0.44 -11.70 20.41
CA TRP A 292 -0.49 -10.24 20.41
C TRP A 292 0.91 -9.61 20.48
N LEU A 293 1.70 -10.06 21.46
CA LEU A 293 3.04 -9.53 21.68
C LEU A 293 3.93 -9.70 20.45
N ILE A 294 3.94 -10.91 19.86
CA ILE A 294 4.79 -11.22 18.71
C ILE A 294 4.30 -10.49 17.46
N ALA A 295 2.98 -10.34 17.27
CA ALA A 295 2.43 -9.56 16.18
C ALA A 295 2.82 -8.07 16.28
N ILE A 296 2.76 -7.48 17.47
CA ILE A 296 3.17 -6.09 17.72
C ILE A 296 4.67 -5.93 17.47
N VAL A 297 5.51 -6.76 18.05
CA VAL A 297 6.97 -6.67 17.87
C VAL A 297 7.37 -6.90 16.42
N GLY A 298 6.78 -7.92 15.77
CA GLY A 298 6.98 -8.18 14.34
C GLY A 298 6.54 -6.99 13.47
N GLY A 299 5.38 -6.41 13.78
CA GLY A 299 4.87 -5.22 13.10
C GLY A 299 5.79 -4.00 13.25
N VAL A 300 6.31 -3.74 14.45
CA VAL A 300 7.29 -2.67 14.70
C VAL A 300 8.56 -2.86 13.88
N LEU A 301 9.11 -4.07 13.84
CA LEU A 301 10.32 -4.38 13.08
C LEU A 301 10.08 -4.23 11.57
N LEU A 302 8.93 -4.67 11.06
CA LEU A 302 8.52 -4.44 9.67
C LEU A 302 8.34 -2.94 9.39
N GLY A 303 7.79 -2.18 10.33
CA GLY A 303 7.73 -0.72 10.25
C GLY A 303 9.12 -0.11 10.13
N ILE A 304 10.08 -0.53 10.96
CA ILE A 304 11.47 -0.06 10.93
C ILE A 304 12.15 -0.39 9.59
N SER A 305 11.87 -1.55 8.99
CA SER A 305 12.46 -1.96 7.72
C SER A 305 11.97 -1.15 6.51
N TYR A 306 10.75 -0.61 6.58
CA TYR A 306 10.07 -0.01 5.43
C TYR A 306 10.83 1.18 4.81
N PRO A 307 11.32 2.18 5.57
CA PRO A 307 12.04 3.30 4.99
C PRO A 307 13.33 2.88 4.29
N ALA A 308 14.10 1.98 4.89
CA ALA A 308 15.34 1.47 4.30
C ALA A 308 15.08 0.81 2.94
N MET A 309 14.05 -0.05 2.85
CA MET A 309 13.68 -0.75 1.62
C MET A 309 13.06 0.18 0.56
N ALA A 310 12.32 1.20 0.99
CA ALA A 310 11.73 2.18 0.08
C ALA A 310 12.79 3.05 -0.62
N VAL A 311 13.82 3.44 0.11
CA VAL A 311 14.91 4.27 -0.42
C VAL A 311 15.74 3.50 -1.45
N PHE A 312 16.06 2.24 -1.25
CA PHE A 312 16.76 1.42 -2.25
C PHE A 312 16.06 1.41 -3.60
N ARG A 313 14.71 1.41 -3.61
CA ARG A 313 13.92 1.46 -4.84
C ARG A 313 14.17 2.73 -5.65
N SER A 314 14.36 3.87 -4.99
CA SER A 314 14.55 5.15 -5.66
C SER A 314 16.02 5.45 -6.00
N GLU A 315 16.97 4.98 -5.22
CA GLU A 315 18.40 5.32 -5.36
C GLU A 315 19.16 4.40 -6.32
N LEU A 316 18.67 3.18 -6.55
CA LEU A 316 19.36 2.21 -7.43
C LEU A 316 19.17 2.45 -8.93
N PHE A 317 18.37 3.46 -9.31
CA PHE A 317 18.10 3.77 -10.72
C PHE A 317 18.41 5.23 -11.04
N PRO A 318 19.06 5.48 -12.21
CA PRO A 318 19.26 6.82 -12.74
C PRO A 318 17.93 7.57 -12.87
N THR A 319 17.97 8.88 -12.72
CA THR A 319 16.80 9.76 -12.70
C THR A 319 15.92 9.59 -13.94
N ALA A 320 16.51 9.43 -15.12
CA ALA A 320 15.80 9.25 -16.39
C ALA A 320 14.95 7.98 -16.45
N HIS A 321 15.38 6.87 -15.82
CA HIS A 321 14.68 5.57 -15.88
C HIS A 321 13.95 5.18 -14.60
N ARG A 322 14.05 5.99 -13.56
CA ARG A 322 13.46 5.70 -12.23
C ARG A 322 11.95 5.44 -12.29
N ASN A 323 11.22 6.20 -13.11
CA ASN A 323 9.76 6.04 -13.26
C ASN A 323 9.42 4.71 -13.93
N MET A 324 10.08 4.36 -15.04
CA MET A 324 9.86 3.10 -15.75
C MET A 324 10.20 1.90 -14.87
N ALA A 325 11.35 1.93 -14.20
CA ALA A 325 11.76 0.88 -13.27
C ALA A 325 10.73 0.73 -12.14
N SER A 326 10.23 1.83 -11.57
CA SER A 326 9.22 1.81 -10.52
C SER A 326 7.90 1.18 -10.97
N ILE A 327 7.47 1.45 -12.20
CA ILE A 327 6.26 0.84 -12.79
C ILE A 327 6.45 -0.67 -12.96
N LEU A 328 7.58 -1.10 -13.54
CA LEU A 328 7.87 -2.52 -13.74
C LEU A 328 7.94 -3.29 -12.41
N ILE A 329 8.60 -2.72 -11.40
CA ILE A 329 8.68 -3.29 -10.06
C ILE A 329 7.30 -3.35 -9.40
N MET A 330 6.46 -2.33 -9.58
CA MET A 330 5.09 -2.32 -9.06
C MET A 330 4.23 -3.41 -9.70
N VAL A 331 4.28 -3.56 -11.02
CA VAL A 331 3.54 -4.62 -11.74
C VAL A 331 4.01 -6.00 -11.28
N ALA A 332 5.31 -6.22 -11.18
CA ALA A 332 5.88 -7.47 -10.68
C ALA A 332 5.44 -7.77 -9.23
N SER A 333 5.41 -6.74 -8.37
CA SER A 333 4.89 -6.84 -7.00
C SER A 333 3.42 -7.26 -6.95
N LEU A 334 2.59 -6.75 -7.87
CA LEU A 334 1.19 -7.16 -7.98
C LEU A 334 1.05 -8.62 -8.40
N ILE A 335 1.86 -9.06 -9.36
CA ILE A 335 1.90 -10.47 -9.79
C ILE A 335 2.27 -11.35 -8.60
N GLY A 336 3.38 -11.04 -7.91
CA GLY A 336 3.81 -11.79 -6.73
C GLY A 336 2.75 -11.89 -5.66
N GLY A 337 2.12 -10.75 -5.30
CA GLY A 337 1.04 -10.72 -4.32
C GLY A 337 -0.20 -11.51 -4.74
N SER A 338 -0.55 -11.49 -6.03
CA SER A 338 -1.70 -12.26 -6.57
C SER A 338 -1.43 -13.76 -6.54
N VAL A 339 -0.23 -14.17 -6.95
CA VAL A 339 0.21 -15.57 -6.85
C VAL A 339 0.18 -16.03 -5.38
N GLY A 340 0.73 -15.21 -4.47
CA GLY A 340 0.69 -15.50 -3.03
C GLY A 340 -0.73 -15.71 -2.50
N LEU A 341 -1.67 -14.86 -2.86
CA LEU A 341 -3.07 -14.96 -2.44
C LEU A 341 -3.76 -16.23 -2.96
N ILE A 342 -3.56 -16.56 -4.24
CA ILE A 342 -4.16 -17.75 -4.86
C ILE A 342 -3.57 -19.02 -4.25
N VAL A 343 -2.24 -19.09 -4.12
CA VAL A 343 -1.55 -20.26 -3.56
C VAL A 343 -1.89 -20.42 -2.08
N ALA A 344 -1.93 -19.33 -1.30
CA ALA A 344 -2.32 -19.41 0.11
C ALA A 344 -3.73 -19.94 0.28
N GLY A 345 -4.70 -19.39 -0.48
CA GLY A 345 -6.07 -19.85 -0.43
C GLY A 345 -6.20 -21.36 -0.76
N TYR A 346 -5.50 -21.80 -1.80
CA TYR A 346 -5.45 -23.21 -2.17
C TYR A 346 -4.87 -24.09 -1.06
N LEU A 347 -3.75 -23.69 -0.46
CA LEU A 347 -3.10 -24.44 0.64
C LEU A 347 -3.98 -24.52 1.89
N LEU A 348 -4.69 -23.43 2.22
CA LEU A 348 -5.61 -23.38 3.36
C LEU A 348 -6.82 -24.29 3.13
N ASP A 349 -7.45 -24.26 1.97
CA ASP A 349 -8.58 -25.15 1.62
C ASP A 349 -8.18 -26.64 1.60
N ASN A 350 -6.89 -26.95 1.33
CA ASN A 350 -6.34 -28.31 1.41
C ASN A 350 -5.86 -28.68 2.83
N GLY A 351 -6.27 -27.95 3.86
CA GLY A 351 -6.05 -28.28 5.27
C GLY A 351 -4.70 -27.87 5.85
N MET A 352 -3.90 -27.07 5.12
CA MET A 352 -2.69 -26.48 5.70
C MET A 352 -3.08 -25.38 6.70
N SER A 353 -2.49 -25.40 7.91
CA SER A 353 -2.78 -24.38 8.91
C SER A 353 -2.25 -22.99 8.50
N TYR A 354 -2.94 -21.93 8.93
CA TYR A 354 -2.53 -20.53 8.66
C TYR A 354 -1.08 -20.26 9.07
N GLY A 355 -0.66 -20.76 10.25
CA GLY A 355 0.71 -20.60 10.72
C GLY A 355 1.74 -21.21 9.76
N ARG A 356 1.48 -22.43 9.22
CA ARG A 356 2.38 -23.07 8.25
C ARG A 356 2.44 -22.29 6.94
N VAL A 357 1.28 -21.85 6.41
CA VAL A 357 1.23 -21.06 5.18
C VAL A 357 2.02 -19.76 5.34
N MET A 358 1.79 -19.02 6.44
CA MET A 358 2.47 -17.75 6.68
C MET A 358 3.98 -17.91 6.91
N LEU A 359 4.41 -18.94 7.64
CA LEU A 359 5.83 -19.22 7.83
C LEU A 359 6.52 -19.66 6.53
N THR A 360 5.84 -20.42 5.66
CA THR A 360 6.38 -20.79 4.35
C THR A 360 6.57 -19.54 3.49
N PHE A 361 5.60 -18.63 3.47
CA PHE A 361 5.71 -17.39 2.69
C PHE A 361 6.68 -16.38 3.30
N ALA A 362 6.91 -16.44 4.60
CA ALA A 362 7.94 -15.65 5.27
C ALA A 362 9.37 -15.95 4.80
N LEU A 363 9.59 -17.14 4.19
CA LEU A 363 10.87 -17.45 3.54
C LEU A 363 11.20 -16.47 2.41
N GLY A 364 10.20 -15.93 1.72
CA GLY A 364 10.42 -14.90 0.70
C GLY A 364 11.17 -13.68 1.23
N PRO A 365 10.66 -12.94 2.23
CA PRO A 365 11.38 -11.84 2.87
C PRO A 365 12.72 -12.25 3.53
N VAL A 366 12.87 -13.49 4.02
CA VAL A 366 14.17 -13.99 4.51
C VAL A 366 15.18 -14.06 3.35
N ILE A 367 14.77 -14.58 2.19
CA ILE A 367 15.59 -14.58 0.97
C ILE A 367 15.91 -13.15 0.54
N VAL A 368 14.94 -12.22 0.65
CA VAL A 368 15.16 -10.80 0.37
C VAL A 368 16.29 -10.24 1.24
N ALA A 369 16.31 -10.52 2.54
CA ALA A 369 17.40 -10.07 3.41
C ALA A 369 18.76 -10.63 2.97
N ALA A 370 18.83 -11.88 2.53
CA ALA A 370 20.05 -12.48 1.99
C ALA A 370 20.47 -11.81 0.66
N LEU A 371 19.52 -11.49 -0.23
CA LEU A 371 19.79 -10.76 -1.48
C LEU A 371 20.30 -9.33 -1.20
N VAL A 372 19.69 -8.64 -0.23
CA VAL A 372 20.16 -7.31 0.22
C VAL A 372 21.57 -7.41 0.78
N ALA A 373 21.85 -8.40 1.62
CA ALA A 373 23.18 -8.62 2.17
C ALA A 373 24.24 -8.86 1.09
N ALA A 374 23.93 -9.66 0.07
CA ALA A 374 24.87 -10.09 -0.96
C ALA A 374 25.03 -9.09 -2.10
N LYS A 375 23.96 -8.39 -2.52
CA LYS A 375 23.91 -7.66 -3.80
C LYS A 375 23.70 -6.16 -3.67
N TYR A 376 23.13 -5.67 -2.55
CA TYR A 376 22.88 -4.23 -2.43
C TYR A 376 24.11 -3.50 -1.92
N PRO A 377 24.43 -2.32 -2.48
CA PRO A 377 25.42 -1.43 -1.89
C PRO A 377 24.83 -0.81 -0.61
N GLU A 378 25.70 -0.37 0.32
CA GLU A 378 25.26 0.56 1.35
C GLU A 378 25.12 1.94 0.70
N THR A 379 23.95 2.53 0.86
CA THR A 379 23.64 3.83 0.24
C THR A 379 23.54 4.98 1.25
N ALA A 380 23.63 4.66 2.55
CA ALA A 380 23.65 5.70 3.58
C ALA A 380 24.93 6.54 3.46
N HIS A 381 24.81 7.86 3.57
CA HIS A 381 25.91 8.82 3.48
C HIS A 381 26.65 8.84 2.14
N ARG A 382 26.01 8.37 1.04
CA ARG A 382 26.52 8.49 -0.33
C ARG A 382 25.65 9.43 -1.15
N GLU A 383 26.27 10.20 -2.02
CA GLU A 383 25.56 11.02 -2.99
C GLU A 383 24.98 10.13 -4.10
N LEU A 384 23.88 10.59 -4.74
CA LEU A 384 23.20 9.80 -5.78
C LEU A 384 24.11 9.53 -6.98
N GLU A 385 25.00 10.46 -7.27
CA GLU A 385 25.99 10.41 -8.34
C GLU A 385 27.08 9.34 -8.09
N ASP A 386 27.41 9.05 -6.82
CA ASP A 386 28.30 7.95 -6.46
C ASP A 386 27.66 6.57 -6.70
N ILE A 387 26.32 6.52 -6.65
CA ILE A 387 25.55 5.29 -6.85
C ILE A 387 25.20 5.12 -8.34
N ASN A 388 24.93 6.23 -9.04
CA ASN A 388 24.58 6.30 -10.45
C ASN A 388 25.46 7.35 -11.15
N PRO A 389 26.66 6.99 -11.60
CA PRO A 389 27.59 7.94 -12.25
C PRO A 389 27.02 8.61 -13.51
N GLU A 390 26.00 8.01 -14.11
CA GLU A 390 25.30 8.57 -15.26
C GLU A 390 24.54 9.88 -14.93
N ASP A 391 24.22 10.12 -13.66
CA ASP A 391 23.53 11.35 -13.22
C ASP A 391 24.53 12.51 -12.96
N ALA A 392 25.85 12.29 -13.02
CA ALA A 392 26.87 13.29 -12.70
C ALA A 392 26.82 14.55 -13.61
N HIS A 393 26.28 14.40 -14.83
CA HIS A 393 26.13 15.53 -15.76
C HIS A 393 25.01 16.51 -15.37
N LEU A 394 24.12 16.14 -14.43
CA LEU A 394 23.02 16.99 -13.95
C LEU A 394 23.46 18.05 -12.94
N GLN A 395 24.71 18.00 -12.44
CA GLN A 395 25.27 19.00 -11.50
C GLN A 395 25.84 20.23 -12.20
N GLY A 396 25.99 20.21 -13.53
CA GLY A 396 26.64 21.29 -14.33
C GLY A 396 25.66 22.22 -15.04
N SER A 397 24.35 22.14 -14.77
CA SER A 397 23.35 22.99 -15.41
C SER A 397 22.58 23.85 -14.41
#